data_0c8f638b43f8124aef822f59f7b17f57
#
_entry.id   0c8f638b43f8124aef822f59f7b17f57
#
_cell.length_a   1.000
_cell.length_b   1.000
_cell.length_c   1.000
_cell.angle_alpha   90.00
_cell.angle_beta   90.00
_cell.angle_gamma   90.00
#
_symmetry.space_group_name_H-M   'P 1'
#
loop_
_entity.id
_entity.type
_entity.pdbx_description
1 polymer ?
#
loop_
_entity_poly.entity_id
_entity_poly.type
_entity_poly.pdbx_seq_one_letter_code
_entity_poly.pdbx_strand_id
1 'polypeptide(L)'
;MASEVQSACAAFLLGWIVFSNPASAYLYNNRYVGDQVLRIIPSSPEEIHYLQQLFQNITVDLWQPSSSILIHEGKAVDVHVGRDKTARLKNLLRRAHIQHELLISDVQREMEKQTGYRSNRKRRAVFRYDYEVYHPLEEIQTWMFEMNRTHPHLVDLFSIGRSYEGRPLYVLQLGNRVRTSKKAVWMDCGVHAREWIGPAFCQWFVKEDRFWRKTRSKKAKYHCRGVDANRNFKVKWCEEGASTHPCDDTYCGPFPESEPEVKAVARFLRKHKKHTKAYISIHAYAQMLLYPYSYKYGTIPNFDCVETAAQSAVSALYSAYGVRYRYGPASTTLYVSSGSSIDWAYKNGISYAFAFELRDTGHYGFLLPEALIAPTCTETMRAVRAIASGLLKKCTR
;
A
#
# COMPACT_ATOMS: atom_id res chain seq x y z
N MET A 1 -21.50 -9.85 -20.99
CA MET A 1 -20.16 -9.43 -20.43
C MET A 1 -20.26 -8.85 -19.01
N ALA A 2 -21.33 -8.14 -18.61
CA ALA A 2 -21.46 -7.63 -17.23
C ALA A 2 -21.75 -8.72 -16.17
N SER A 3 -22.34 -9.86 -16.53
CA SER A 3 -22.67 -10.94 -15.60
C SER A 3 -21.48 -11.82 -15.16
N GLU A 4 -20.44 -11.92 -15.98
CA GLU A 4 -19.27 -12.75 -15.64
C GLU A 4 -18.29 -12.03 -14.70
N VAL A 5 -18.24 -10.71 -14.70
CA VAL A 5 -17.41 -9.92 -13.77
C VAL A 5 -17.95 -10.01 -12.33
N GLN A 6 -19.27 -10.12 -12.17
CA GLN A 6 -19.89 -10.24 -10.84
C GLN A 6 -19.66 -11.60 -10.18
N SER A 7 -19.49 -12.68 -10.95
CA SER A 7 -19.27 -14.02 -10.39
C SER A 7 -17.81 -14.25 -9.94
N ALA A 8 -16.89 -13.39 -10.34
CA ALA A 8 -15.45 -13.57 -10.16
C ALA A 8 -14.86 -12.92 -8.91
N CYS A 9 -15.57 -11.97 -8.30
CA CYS A 9 -15.08 -11.23 -7.10
C CYS A 9 -15.43 -11.88 -5.75
N ALA A 10 -15.92 -13.10 -5.74
CA ALA A 10 -16.40 -13.78 -4.52
C ALA A 10 -15.28 -14.43 -3.67
N ALA A 11 -14.11 -13.83 -3.58
CA ALA A 11 -13.02 -14.31 -2.72
C ALA A 11 -12.45 -13.16 -1.87
N PHE A 12 -12.98 -12.98 -0.66
CA PHE A 12 -12.34 -12.46 0.56
C PHE A 12 -11.57 -11.12 0.47
N LEU A 13 -12.24 -10.01 0.68
CA LEU A 13 -11.63 -8.70 0.86
C LEU A 13 -11.79 -8.23 2.30
N LEU A 14 -10.68 -7.86 2.94
CA LEU A 14 -10.62 -7.29 4.28
C LEU A 14 -9.81 -5.99 4.21
N GLY A 15 -10.44 -4.87 4.48
CA GLY A 15 -9.83 -3.55 4.31
C GLY A 15 -9.48 -2.85 5.62
N TRP A 16 -8.34 -2.18 5.61
CA TRP A 16 -7.86 -1.32 6.68
C TRP A 16 -8.06 0.14 6.38
N ILE A 17 -8.35 0.89 7.42
CA ILE A 17 -8.63 2.31 7.25
C ILE A 17 -8.14 3.11 8.46
N VAL A 18 -7.29 4.08 8.25
CA VAL A 18 -6.77 5.03 9.24
C VAL A 18 -7.11 6.47 8.88
N PHE A 19 -7.45 7.35 9.80
CA PHE A 19 -8.29 8.54 9.59
C PHE A 19 -7.89 9.88 10.10
N SER A 20 -8.58 10.89 9.54
CA SER A 20 -8.72 12.25 10.06
C SER A 20 -10.11 12.89 9.77
N ASN A 21 -10.42 13.99 10.40
CA ASN A 21 -11.67 14.65 10.75
C ASN A 21 -12.51 15.24 9.57
N PRO A 22 -13.87 15.24 9.58
CA PRO A 22 -14.73 15.62 8.45
C PRO A 22 -14.93 17.14 8.25
N ALA A 23 -14.22 18.02 8.96
CA ALA A 23 -14.54 19.45 8.98
C ALA A 23 -13.94 20.29 7.83
N SER A 24 -13.21 19.71 6.86
CA SER A 24 -12.60 20.50 5.79
C SER A 24 -12.86 20.00 4.38
N ALA A 25 -14.15 19.86 4.04
CA ALA A 25 -14.58 19.51 2.69
C ALA A 25 -14.27 20.58 1.62
N TYR A 26 -13.61 21.69 1.97
CA TYR A 26 -13.45 22.88 1.14
C TYR A 26 -12.01 23.40 0.94
N LEU A 27 -10.99 22.65 1.37
CA LEU A 27 -9.61 23.10 1.19
C LEU A 27 -8.77 22.07 0.42
N TYR A 28 -9.13 21.80 -0.85
CA TYR A 28 -8.13 21.57 -1.87
C TYR A 28 -7.43 22.91 -2.13
N ASN A 29 -6.86 23.49 -1.07
CA ASN A 29 -6.04 24.68 -1.19
C ASN A 29 -4.77 24.27 -1.92
N ASN A 30 -4.45 24.92 -2.99
CA ASN A 30 -3.22 25.12 -3.76
C ASN A 30 -1.89 24.77 -3.03
N ARG A 31 -1.92 23.80 -2.12
CA ARG A 31 -0.82 23.42 -1.24
C ARG A 31 0.37 22.88 -2.00
N TYR A 32 0.10 22.22 -3.13
CA TYR A 32 1.11 21.54 -3.94
C TYR A 32 1.31 22.20 -5.30
N VAL A 33 0.82 23.44 -5.49
CA VAL A 33 1.00 24.17 -6.75
C VAL A 33 2.48 24.47 -6.97
N GLY A 34 3.01 23.92 -8.08
CA GLY A 34 4.40 24.05 -8.46
C GLY A 34 5.36 23.11 -7.74
N ASP A 35 4.85 22.25 -6.87
CA ASP A 35 5.63 21.13 -6.32
C ASP A 35 5.95 20.14 -7.43
N GLN A 36 7.12 19.52 -7.37
CA GLN A 36 7.63 18.62 -8.41
C GLN A 36 8.03 17.27 -7.85
N VAL A 37 8.02 16.25 -8.71
CA VAL A 37 8.64 14.97 -8.41
C VAL A 37 9.82 14.76 -9.35
N LEU A 38 10.99 14.53 -8.76
CA LEU A 38 12.23 14.26 -9.47
C LEU A 38 12.63 12.80 -9.26
N ARG A 39 13.17 12.17 -10.29
CA ARG A 39 13.85 10.88 -10.21
C ARG A 39 15.35 11.09 -10.28
N ILE A 40 16.07 10.46 -9.36
CA ILE A 40 17.52 10.43 -9.28
C ILE A 40 17.95 8.97 -9.30
N ILE A 41 19.02 8.64 -10.04
CA ILE A 41 19.61 7.30 -10.04
C ILE A 41 21.07 7.46 -9.65
N PRO A 42 21.45 7.26 -8.37
CA PRO A 42 22.82 7.38 -7.93
C PRO A 42 23.70 6.28 -8.55
N SER A 43 24.87 6.66 -9.04
CA SER A 43 25.79 5.80 -9.78
C SER A 43 27.01 5.39 -8.96
N SER A 44 27.17 5.93 -7.75
CA SER A 44 28.28 5.61 -6.88
C SER A 44 27.94 5.74 -5.38
N PRO A 45 28.74 5.12 -4.49
CA PRO A 45 28.62 5.30 -3.05
C PRO A 45 28.73 6.76 -2.58
N GLU A 46 29.57 7.56 -3.25
CA GLU A 46 29.76 8.99 -2.95
C GLU A 46 28.47 9.78 -3.24
N GLU A 47 27.81 9.50 -4.37
CA GLU A 47 26.52 10.11 -4.69
C GLU A 47 25.43 9.72 -3.69
N ILE A 48 25.42 8.46 -3.24
CA ILE A 48 24.49 8.00 -2.20
C ILE A 48 24.71 8.79 -0.91
N HIS A 49 25.97 8.87 -0.46
CA HIS A 49 26.32 9.61 0.76
C HIS A 49 25.95 11.09 0.65
N TYR A 50 26.23 11.73 -0.48
CA TYR A 50 25.84 13.11 -0.76
C TYR A 50 24.33 13.29 -0.70
N LEU A 51 23.52 12.41 -1.33
CA LEU A 51 22.07 12.48 -1.30
C LEU A 51 21.51 12.31 0.11
N GLN A 52 22.07 11.40 0.89
CA GLN A 52 21.68 11.19 2.30
C GLN A 52 21.90 12.44 3.15
N GLN A 53 23.05 13.13 2.99
CA GLN A 53 23.33 14.40 3.66
C GLN A 53 22.43 15.54 3.14
N LEU A 54 22.20 15.59 1.83
CA LEU A 54 21.37 16.61 1.19
C LEU A 54 19.93 16.58 1.71
N PHE A 55 19.35 15.38 1.84
CA PHE A 55 17.98 15.19 2.32
C PHE A 55 17.83 15.37 3.85
N GLN A 56 18.90 15.41 4.61
CA GLN A 56 18.89 15.89 6.00
C GLN A 56 18.77 17.42 6.08
N ASN A 57 19.33 18.15 5.08
CA ASN A 57 19.40 19.62 5.06
C ASN A 57 18.29 20.26 4.23
N ILE A 58 17.61 19.52 3.38
CA ILE A 58 16.46 19.97 2.57
C ILE A 58 15.30 19.02 2.87
N THR A 59 14.23 19.56 3.43
CA THR A 59 13.00 18.78 3.64
C THR A 59 12.40 18.38 2.30
N VAL A 60 12.39 17.10 2.02
CA VAL A 60 11.78 16.47 0.86
C VAL A 60 10.88 15.32 1.33
N ASP A 61 9.96 14.88 0.50
CA ASP A 61 9.19 13.66 0.72
C ASP A 61 9.69 12.57 -0.23
N LEU A 62 10.28 11.52 0.32
CA LEU A 62 10.79 10.41 -0.45
C LEU A 62 9.66 9.45 -0.82
N TRP A 63 9.34 9.37 -2.10
CA TRP A 63 8.34 8.45 -2.60
C TRP A 63 8.90 7.04 -2.77
N GLN A 64 10.14 6.94 -3.27
CA GLN A 64 10.87 5.68 -3.40
C GLN A 64 12.39 5.94 -3.36
N PRO A 65 13.15 5.25 -2.51
CA PRO A 65 12.68 4.46 -1.36
C PRO A 65 12.04 5.36 -0.29
N SER A 66 11.35 4.79 0.67
CA SER A 66 10.66 5.54 1.72
C SER A 66 11.56 6.16 2.81
N SER A 67 12.89 6.02 2.68
CA SER A 67 13.88 6.61 3.58
C SER A 67 15.23 6.76 2.87
N SER A 68 15.99 7.80 3.21
CA SER A 68 17.29 8.07 2.63
C SER A 68 18.34 6.98 2.95
N ILE A 69 18.20 6.28 4.07
CA ILE A 69 19.08 5.15 4.42
C ILE A 69 18.90 3.93 3.50
N LEU A 70 17.79 3.87 2.75
CA LEU A 70 17.46 2.79 1.81
C LEU A 70 17.84 3.15 0.36
N ILE A 71 18.59 4.21 0.14
CA ILE A 71 19.13 4.57 -1.17
C ILE A 71 20.26 3.60 -1.51
N HIS A 72 20.19 3.01 -2.70
CA HIS A 72 21.19 2.08 -3.23
C HIS A 72 21.64 2.48 -4.63
N GLU A 73 22.86 2.14 -4.98
CA GLU A 73 23.44 2.36 -6.29
C GLU A 73 22.59 1.73 -7.41
N GLY A 74 22.38 2.47 -8.49
CA GLY A 74 21.59 2.04 -9.64
C GLY A 74 20.09 1.89 -9.40
N LYS A 75 19.58 2.28 -8.22
CA LYS A 75 18.15 2.24 -7.92
C LYS A 75 17.53 3.64 -7.98
N ALA A 76 16.32 3.72 -8.53
CA ALA A 76 15.60 4.98 -8.63
C ALA A 76 15.26 5.55 -7.24
N VAL A 77 15.50 6.84 -7.08
CA VAL A 77 15.11 7.65 -5.93
C VAL A 77 14.12 8.70 -6.42
N ASP A 78 12.84 8.51 -6.11
CA ASP A 78 11.75 9.44 -6.48
C ASP A 78 11.51 10.41 -5.32
N VAL A 79 11.66 11.69 -5.60
CA VAL A 79 11.67 12.75 -4.59
C VAL A 79 10.61 13.79 -4.91
N HIS A 80 9.60 13.90 -4.06
CA HIS A 80 8.67 15.03 -4.08
C HIS A 80 9.30 16.21 -3.34
N VAL A 81 9.34 17.35 -3.98
CA VAL A 81 9.97 18.58 -3.48
C VAL A 81 9.03 19.76 -3.65
N GLY A 82 8.88 20.54 -2.57
CA GLY A 82 8.08 21.73 -2.57
C GLY A 82 8.64 22.81 -3.50
N ARG A 83 7.74 23.59 -4.09
CA ARG A 83 8.06 24.69 -5.04
C ARG A 83 9.18 25.61 -4.54
N ASP A 84 9.15 25.96 -3.26
CA ASP A 84 10.13 26.86 -2.61
C ASP A 84 11.56 26.29 -2.60
N LYS A 85 11.71 24.98 -2.66
CA LYS A 85 12.99 24.24 -2.54
C LYS A 85 13.46 23.65 -3.87
N THR A 86 12.59 23.54 -4.87
CA THR A 86 12.86 22.87 -6.15
C THR A 86 14.08 23.43 -6.86
N ALA A 87 14.17 24.77 -6.99
CA ALA A 87 15.31 25.41 -7.66
C ALA A 87 16.64 25.17 -6.92
N ARG A 88 16.60 25.23 -5.59
CA ARG A 88 17.78 24.95 -4.74
C ARG A 88 18.22 23.51 -4.88
N LEU A 89 17.31 22.55 -4.81
CA LEU A 89 17.63 21.11 -4.95
C LEU A 89 18.26 20.83 -6.31
N LYS A 90 17.63 21.27 -7.41
CA LYS A 90 18.17 21.10 -8.78
C LYS A 90 19.56 21.71 -8.96
N ASN A 91 19.81 22.88 -8.36
CA ASN A 91 21.14 23.50 -8.40
C ASN A 91 22.20 22.66 -7.66
N LEU A 92 21.88 22.11 -6.51
CA LEU A 92 22.80 21.29 -5.73
C LEU A 92 23.10 19.95 -6.44
N LEU A 93 22.10 19.31 -7.01
CA LEU A 93 22.28 18.10 -7.82
C LEU A 93 23.19 18.37 -9.03
N ARG A 94 22.96 19.48 -9.76
CA ARG A 94 23.79 19.87 -10.91
C ARG A 94 25.25 20.15 -10.52
N ARG A 95 25.49 20.84 -9.40
CA ARG A 95 26.85 21.12 -8.89
C ARG A 95 27.58 19.83 -8.48
N ALA A 96 26.85 18.85 -8.00
CA ALA A 96 27.37 17.53 -7.65
C ALA A 96 27.45 16.60 -8.89
N HIS A 97 27.11 17.07 -10.08
CA HIS A 97 27.04 16.27 -11.33
C HIS A 97 26.08 15.08 -11.25
N ILE A 98 25.11 15.10 -10.32
CA ILE A 98 24.11 14.05 -10.16
C ILE A 98 22.96 14.26 -11.15
N GLN A 99 22.77 13.27 -12.02
CA GLN A 99 21.71 13.28 -13.04
C GLN A 99 20.34 13.11 -12.39
N HIS A 100 19.36 13.87 -12.88
CA HIS A 100 17.97 13.77 -12.42
C HIS A 100 16.98 14.02 -13.54
N GLU A 101 15.85 13.33 -13.47
CA GLU A 101 14.72 13.43 -14.40
C GLU A 101 13.54 14.10 -13.70
N LEU A 102 12.78 14.92 -14.45
CA LEU A 102 11.53 15.50 -13.99
C LEU A 102 10.38 14.54 -14.30
N LEU A 103 9.83 13.87 -13.29
CA LEU A 103 8.67 12.97 -13.45
C LEU A 103 7.35 13.74 -13.47
N ILE A 104 7.13 14.61 -12.48
CA ILE A 104 5.89 15.38 -12.34
C ILE A 104 6.27 16.85 -12.22
N SER A 105 5.76 17.65 -13.15
CA SER A 105 6.06 19.08 -13.23
C SER A 105 5.23 19.94 -12.27
N ASP A 106 4.03 19.48 -11.92
CA ASP A 106 3.12 20.16 -10.98
C ASP A 106 2.22 19.08 -10.31
N VAL A 107 2.52 18.81 -9.05
CA VAL A 107 1.83 17.78 -8.26
C VAL A 107 0.36 18.13 -8.04
N GLN A 108 0.04 19.42 -7.81
CA GLN A 108 -1.33 19.89 -7.62
C GLN A 108 -2.19 19.59 -8.87
N ARG A 109 -1.65 19.86 -10.03
CA ARG A 109 -2.34 19.63 -11.30
C ARG A 109 -2.64 18.14 -11.54
N GLU A 110 -1.70 17.27 -11.20
CA GLU A 110 -1.95 15.81 -11.33
C GLU A 110 -2.96 15.31 -10.30
N MET A 111 -2.95 15.86 -9.08
CA MET A 111 -4.00 15.59 -8.09
C MET A 111 -5.39 16.04 -8.55
N GLU A 112 -5.47 17.21 -9.16
CA GLU A 112 -6.73 17.74 -9.70
C GLU A 112 -7.27 16.88 -10.85
N LYS A 113 -6.40 16.35 -11.70
CA LYS A 113 -6.79 15.39 -12.73
C LYS A 113 -7.40 14.13 -12.13
N GLN A 114 -6.86 13.61 -11.03
CA GLN A 114 -7.42 12.45 -10.33
C GLN A 114 -8.79 12.71 -9.72
N THR A 115 -9.08 13.95 -9.30
CA THR A 115 -10.30 14.29 -8.55
C THR A 115 -11.23 15.21 -9.30
N GLY A 116 -10.75 15.94 -10.32
CA GLY A 116 -11.45 17.01 -11.04
C GLY A 116 -12.57 16.52 -11.98
N TYR A 117 -12.55 15.25 -12.36
CA TYR A 117 -13.64 14.69 -13.19
C TYR A 117 -15.01 14.68 -12.50
N ARG A 118 -15.02 14.82 -11.16
CA ARG A 118 -16.25 14.87 -10.36
C ARG A 118 -17.02 16.19 -10.47
N SER A 119 -16.37 17.32 -10.78
CA SER A 119 -17.06 18.62 -10.82
C SER A 119 -18.08 18.71 -11.96
N ASN A 120 -17.90 17.96 -13.04
CA ASN A 120 -18.77 17.97 -14.23
C ASN A 120 -19.76 16.79 -14.30
N ARG A 121 -19.58 15.72 -13.54
CA ARG A 121 -20.58 14.66 -13.38
C ARG A 121 -21.59 15.03 -12.31
N LYS A 122 -22.30 16.17 -12.50
CA LYS A 122 -23.49 16.51 -11.73
C LYS A 122 -24.49 15.36 -11.80
N ARG A 123 -24.76 14.75 -10.61
CA ARG A 123 -26.06 14.18 -10.24
C ARG A 123 -26.85 13.53 -11.38
N ARG A 124 -26.34 12.48 -12.00
CA ARG A 124 -27.19 11.58 -12.77
C ARG A 124 -27.08 10.17 -12.24
N ALA A 125 -28.24 9.70 -11.81
CA ALA A 125 -28.61 8.34 -11.44
C ALA A 125 -28.15 7.86 -10.05
N VAL A 126 -29.11 7.86 -9.22
CA VAL A 126 -29.52 6.82 -8.29
C VAL A 126 -28.65 5.55 -8.37
N PHE A 127 -27.81 5.33 -7.30
CA PHE A 127 -27.42 4.03 -6.80
C PHE A 127 -26.58 3.08 -7.68
N ARG A 128 -25.60 3.56 -8.41
CA ARG A 128 -24.57 2.65 -8.90
C ARG A 128 -23.19 3.17 -8.47
N TYR A 129 -22.55 2.44 -7.54
CA TYR A 129 -21.17 2.69 -7.13
C TYR A 129 -20.24 2.57 -8.35
N ASP A 130 -19.44 3.59 -8.63
CA ASP A 130 -18.56 3.64 -9.80
C ASP A 130 -17.18 3.12 -9.41
N TYR A 131 -16.83 1.92 -9.83
CA TYR A 131 -15.54 1.27 -9.51
C TYR A 131 -14.36 1.77 -10.34
N GLU A 132 -14.54 2.74 -11.21
CA GLU A 132 -13.50 3.28 -12.09
C GLU A 132 -13.01 4.67 -11.69
N VAL A 133 -13.44 5.15 -10.51
CA VAL A 133 -13.02 6.42 -9.94
C VAL A 133 -12.54 6.27 -8.51
N TYR A 134 -11.76 7.23 -8.01
CA TYR A 134 -11.32 7.26 -6.63
C TYR A 134 -12.42 7.80 -5.69
N HIS A 135 -12.75 7.11 -4.61
CA HIS A 135 -13.79 7.48 -3.64
C HIS A 135 -13.23 7.95 -2.30
N PRO A 136 -13.85 8.87 -1.58
CA PRO A 136 -13.52 9.14 -0.19
C PRO A 136 -13.98 8.01 0.74
N LEU A 137 -13.41 7.94 1.94
CA LEU A 137 -13.69 6.87 2.90
C LEU A 137 -15.17 6.72 3.22
N GLU A 138 -15.86 7.83 3.40
CA GLU A 138 -17.26 7.85 3.78
C GLU A 138 -18.13 7.17 2.72
N GLU A 139 -17.79 7.33 1.44
CA GLU A 139 -18.46 6.65 0.34
C GLU A 139 -18.15 5.15 0.35
N ILE A 140 -16.90 4.76 0.72
CA ILE A 140 -16.53 3.34 0.85
C ILE A 140 -17.26 2.70 2.02
N GLN A 141 -17.28 3.35 3.17
CA GLN A 141 -18.02 2.82 4.31
C GLN A 141 -19.51 2.67 3.96
N THR A 142 -20.08 3.66 3.30
CA THR A 142 -21.47 3.58 2.80
C THR A 142 -21.64 2.39 1.87
N TRP A 143 -20.71 2.19 0.92
CA TRP A 143 -20.70 1.04 0.04
C TRP A 143 -20.56 -0.29 0.81
N MET A 144 -19.68 -0.38 1.82
CA MET A 144 -19.54 -1.58 2.66
C MET A 144 -20.84 -1.92 3.41
N PHE A 145 -21.50 -0.90 3.98
CA PHE A 145 -22.80 -1.08 4.63
C PHE A 145 -23.87 -1.52 3.64
N GLU A 146 -23.88 -0.93 2.45
CA GLU A 146 -24.84 -1.30 1.40
C GLU A 146 -24.60 -2.73 0.89
N MET A 147 -23.35 -3.15 0.70
CA MET A 147 -23.00 -4.53 0.34
C MET A 147 -23.49 -5.52 1.41
N ASN A 148 -23.28 -5.22 2.69
CA ASN A 148 -23.76 -6.06 3.79
C ASN A 148 -25.31 -6.13 3.82
N ARG A 149 -25.99 -5.01 3.56
CA ARG A 149 -27.45 -4.92 3.54
C ARG A 149 -28.07 -5.67 2.36
N THR A 150 -27.47 -5.54 1.17
CA THR A 150 -28.02 -6.09 -0.08
C THR A 150 -27.64 -7.56 -0.31
N HIS A 151 -26.56 -8.03 0.28
CA HIS A 151 -26.04 -9.40 0.13
C HIS A 151 -25.83 -10.13 1.46
N PRO A 152 -26.82 -10.18 2.38
CA PRO A 152 -26.62 -10.67 3.75
C PRO A 152 -26.24 -12.15 3.83
N HIS A 153 -26.44 -12.93 2.77
CA HIS A 153 -26.03 -14.34 2.70
C HIS A 153 -24.56 -14.54 2.32
N LEU A 154 -23.95 -13.53 1.67
CA LEU A 154 -22.58 -13.60 1.15
C LEU A 154 -21.63 -12.64 1.84
N VAL A 155 -22.14 -11.58 2.45
CA VAL A 155 -21.35 -10.49 3.02
C VAL A 155 -21.65 -10.38 4.50
N ASP A 156 -20.59 -10.23 5.31
CA ASP A 156 -20.67 -9.87 6.71
C ASP A 156 -19.72 -8.71 7.01
N LEU A 157 -20.21 -7.69 7.70
CA LEU A 157 -19.48 -6.48 8.03
C LEU A 157 -19.36 -6.34 9.55
N PHE A 158 -18.14 -6.31 10.05
CA PHE A 158 -17.90 -6.13 11.49
C PHE A 158 -16.64 -5.31 11.74
N SER A 159 -16.50 -4.78 12.96
CA SER A 159 -15.29 -4.06 13.38
C SER A 159 -14.38 -4.96 14.19
N ILE A 160 -13.07 -4.87 13.95
CA ILE A 160 -12.03 -5.57 14.70
C ILE A 160 -11.32 -4.69 15.73
N GLY A 161 -11.64 -3.40 15.74
CA GLY A 161 -11.02 -2.42 16.64
C GLY A 161 -11.30 -0.99 16.20
N ARG A 162 -10.52 -0.07 16.76
CA ARG A 162 -10.57 1.36 16.42
C ARG A 162 -9.17 1.87 16.12
N SER A 163 -9.09 2.86 15.24
CA SER A 163 -7.86 3.60 14.96
C SER A 163 -7.46 4.46 16.16
N TYR A 164 -6.28 5.05 16.12
CA TYR A 164 -5.81 6.00 17.13
C TYR A 164 -6.80 7.16 17.34
N GLU A 165 -7.46 7.63 16.29
CA GLU A 165 -8.49 8.69 16.34
C GLU A 165 -9.91 8.16 16.66
N GLY A 166 -10.03 6.92 17.11
CA GLY A 166 -11.31 6.31 17.54
C GLY A 166 -12.19 5.79 16.42
N ARG A 167 -11.79 5.85 15.16
CA ARG A 167 -12.58 5.39 14.02
C ARG A 167 -12.62 3.86 13.95
N PRO A 168 -13.76 3.23 13.62
CA PRO A 168 -13.86 1.78 13.54
C PRO A 168 -13.00 1.22 12.39
N LEU A 169 -12.35 0.08 12.65
CA LEU A 169 -11.62 -0.69 11.66
C LEU A 169 -12.54 -1.80 11.16
N TYR A 170 -13.12 -1.59 9.98
CA TYR A 170 -14.08 -2.53 9.42
C TYR A 170 -13.40 -3.67 8.66
N VAL A 171 -14.03 -4.82 8.76
CA VAL A 171 -13.73 -6.03 8.00
C VAL A 171 -14.96 -6.40 7.20
N LEU A 172 -14.80 -6.50 5.88
CA LEU A 172 -15.83 -7.04 5.00
C LEU A 172 -15.51 -8.51 4.69
N GLN A 173 -16.23 -9.42 5.31
CA GLN A 173 -16.07 -10.86 5.07
C GLN A 173 -16.97 -11.29 3.93
N LEU A 174 -16.39 -11.95 2.94
CA LEU A 174 -17.10 -12.48 1.78
C LEU A 174 -17.13 -14.01 1.80
N GLY A 175 -18.29 -14.60 1.55
CA GLY A 175 -18.44 -16.04 1.42
C GLY A 175 -19.72 -16.58 2.06
N ASN A 176 -20.21 -17.73 1.57
CA ASN A 176 -21.39 -18.38 2.13
C ASN A 176 -21.22 -18.71 3.61
N ARG A 177 -22.21 -18.39 4.44
CA ARG A 177 -22.30 -18.76 5.86
C ARG A 177 -22.61 -20.25 6.02
N VAL A 178 -21.67 -21.13 5.63
CA VAL A 178 -21.82 -22.58 5.85
C VAL A 178 -21.11 -22.96 7.14
N ARG A 179 -21.71 -23.90 7.92
CA ARG A 179 -21.23 -24.35 9.24
C ARG A 179 -19.87 -25.07 9.22
N THR A 180 -19.27 -25.33 8.06
CA THR A 180 -17.98 -26.02 7.95
C THR A 180 -16.81 -25.06 8.05
N SER A 181 -15.73 -25.48 8.71
CA SER A 181 -14.46 -24.76 8.81
C SER A 181 -13.84 -24.51 7.43
N LYS A 182 -14.01 -23.30 6.89
CA LYS A 182 -13.46 -22.94 5.57
C LYS A 182 -12.07 -22.33 5.71
N LYS A 183 -11.23 -22.60 4.68
CA LYS A 183 -9.97 -21.87 4.50
C LYS A 183 -10.28 -20.43 4.11
N ALA A 184 -9.58 -19.48 4.70
CA ALA A 184 -9.75 -18.07 4.44
C ALA A 184 -8.47 -17.45 3.85
N VAL A 185 -8.65 -16.41 3.05
CA VAL A 185 -7.59 -15.50 2.60
C VAL A 185 -7.83 -14.16 3.28
N TRP A 186 -6.83 -13.63 3.95
CA TRP A 186 -6.85 -12.25 4.43
C TRP A 186 -6.28 -11.34 3.36
N MET A 187 -6.91 -10.19 3.17
CA MET A 187 -6.38 -9.13 2.32
C MET A 187 -6.54 -7.79 3.04
N ASP A 188 -5.49 -6.99 3.08
CA ASP A 188 -5.56 -5.61 3.50
C ASP A 188 -5.07 -4.66 2.42
N CYS A 189 -5.64 -3.46 2.38
CA CYS A 189 -5.35 -2.41 1.42
C CYS A 189 -5.33 -1.05 2.12
N GLY A 190 -4.40 -0.17 1.71
CA GLY A 190 -4.31 1.17 2.26
C GLY A 190 -3.69 1.22 3.66
N VAL A 191 -2.79 0.30 3.98
CA VAL A 191 -1.92 0.38 5.16
C VAL A 191 -1.18 1.72 5.16
N HIS A 192 -0.75 2.18 3.99
CA HIS A 192 -0.25 3.54 3.78
C HIS A 192 -1.30 4.36 3.03
N ALA A 193 -1.66 5.51 3.57
CA ALA A 193 -2.77 6.32 3.07
C ALA A 193 -2.51 6.96 1.70
N ARG A 194 -1.25 7.12 1.27
CA ARG A 194 -0.88 7.68 -0.03
C ARG A 194 -1.01 6.71 -1.21
N GLU A 195 -1.13 5.42 -0.96
CA GLU A 195 -1.17 4.35 -1.96
C GLU A 195 -2.59 4.08 -2.46
N TRP A 196 -3.22 5.05 -3.11
CA TRP A 196 -4.64 5.03 -3.44
C TRP A 196 -5.09 3.88 -4.35
N ILE A 197 -4.22 3.37 -5.21
CA ILE A 197 -4.55 2.23 -6.06
C ILE A 197 -4.75 0.93 -5.26
N GLY A 198 -4.12 0.79 -4.08
CA GLY A 198 -4.34 -0.33 -3.19
C GLY A 198 -5.78 -0.41 -2.70
N PRO A 199 -6.28 0.58 -1.96
CA PRO A 199 -7.72 0.71 -1.70
C PRO A 199 -8.58 0.63 -2.96
N ALA A 200 -8.17 1.11 -4.13
CA ALA A 200 -8.88 0.97 -5.37
C ALA A 200 -9.12 -0.45 -5.74
N PHE A 201 -8.17 -1.26 -5.57
CA PHE A 201 -8.31 -2.68 -5.73
C PHE A 201 -9.26 -3.27 -4.67
N CYS A 202 -9.21 -2.79 -3.41
CA CYS A 202 -10.05 -3.26 -2.32
C CYS A 202 -11.34 -2.45 -2.09
N GLN A 203 -11.60 -1.39 -2.85
CA GLN A 203 -12.70 -0.42 -2.70
C GLN A 203 -12.50 0.63 -1.61
N TRP A 204 -11.75 1.51 -1.73
CA TRP A 204 -11.29 2.87 -1.95
C TRP A 204 -11.17 3.85 -0.83
N PHE A 205 -10.25 4.80 -0.97
CA PHE A 205 -9.86 5.67 0.12
C PHE A 205 -9.25 7.02 -0.31
N VAL A 206 -9.24 8.10 0.31
CA VAL A 206 -9.10 8.93 1.48
C VAL A 206 -9.13 10.43 1.17
N LYS A 207 -9.46 11.26 2.15
CA LYS A 207 -9.36 12.71 2.15
C LYS A 207 -8.52 13.19 3.34
N GLU A 208 -7.55 14.06 3.13
CA GLU A 208 -6.94 15.16 3.90
C GLU A 208 -5.45 15.38 3.69
N ASP A 209 -4.58 14.39 3.59
CA ASP A 209 -3.21 14.56 3.13
C ASP A 209 -2.90 13.47 2.11
N ARG A 210 -2.87 13.85 0.83
CA ARG A 210 -2.72 12.93 -0.30
C ARG A 210 -1.42 12.13 -0.24
N PHE A 211 -0.40 12.63 0.47
CA PHE A 211 0.91 11.99 0.56
C PHE A 211 1.24 11.48 1.97
N TRP A 212 0.26 11.43 2.87
CA TRP A 212 0.47 10.90 4.21
C TRP A 212 0.74 9.40 4.17
N ARG A 213 1.80 8.94 4.88
CA ARG A 213 2.20 7.53 4.93
C ARG A 213 1.79 6.83 6.23
N LYS A 214 2.04 7.46 7.36
CA LYS A 214 2.03 6.85 8.71
C LYS A 214 0.64 6.81 9.33
N THR A 215 0.49 6.20 10.53
CA THR A 215 -0.68 6.34 11.40
C THR A 215 -0.83 7.79 11.89
N ARG A 216 -1.79 8.07 12.78
CA ARG A 216 -2.02 9.44 13.30
C ARG A 216 -1.66 9.62 14.76
N SER A 217 -0.97 8.67 15.39
CA SER A 217 -0.59 8.72 16.80
C SER A 217 0.26 9.96 17.13
N LYS A 218 -0.07 10.63 18.23
CA LYS A 218 0.66 11.81 18.70
C LYS A 218 1.83 11.39 19.59
N LYS A 219 2.94 12.10 19.50
CA LYS A 219 4.11 11.97 20.38
C LYS A 219 4.30 13.27 21.14
N ALA A 220 4.31 13.21 22.47
CA ALA A 220 4.34 14.40 23.34
C ALA A 220 5.57 15.32 23.09
N LYS A 221 6.70 14.75 22.72
CA LYS A 221 7.98 15.47 22.55
C LYS A 221 8.30 15.88 21.09
N TYR A 222 7.50 15.45 20.10
CA TYR A 222 7.82 15.67 18.69
C TYR A 222 6.62 16.26 17.94
N HIS A 223 6.89 17.17 17.01
CA HIS A 223 5.85 17.72 16.13
C HIS A 223 5.36 16.70 15.11
N CYS A 224 6.18 15.69 14.80
CA CYS A 224 5.86 14.65 13.86
C CYS A 224 4.84 13.66 14.44
N ARG A 225 3.92 13.19 13.60
CA ARG A 225 2.87 12.25 13.99
C ARG A 225 3.04 10.89 13.32
N GLY A 226 2.53 9.89 13.99
CA GLY A 226 2.33 8.56 13.44
C GLY A 226 3.58 7.67 13.42
N VAL A 227 3.31 6.43 13.08
CA VAL A 227 4.24 5.31 12.95
C VAL A 227 4.00 4.67 11.59
N ASP A 228 5.04 4.18 10.93
CA ASP A 228 4.87 3.32 9.77
C ASP A 228 4.24 1.98 10.21
N ALA A 229 2.99 1.77 9.88
CA ALA A 229 2.26 0.59 10.29
C ALA A 229 2.93 -0.70 9.77
N ASN A 230 3.59 -0.64 8.59
CA ASN A 230 4.35 -1.76 8.02
C ASN A 230 5.81 -1.83 8.51
N ARG A 231 6.12 -1.19 9.63
CA ARG A 231 7.35 -1.33 10.45
C ARG A 231 7.02 -1.65 11.91
N ASN A 232 5.73 -1.71 12.27
CA ASN A 232 5.30 -1.81 13.66
C ASN A 232 4.86 -3.22 14.09
N PHE A 233 4.87 -4.21 13.20
CA PHE A 233 4.53 -5.59 13.55
C PHE A 233 5.63 -6.25 14.40
N LYS A 234 5.23 -7.14 15.33
CA LYS A 234 6.13 -7.84 16.25
C LYS A 234 6.89 -8.98 15.54
N VAL A 235 7.77 -8.61 14.63
CA VAL A 235 8.71 -9.51 13.94
C VAL A 235 9.98 -8.74 13.63
N LYS A 236 11.13 -9.13 14.23
CA LYS A 236 12.38 -8.42 14.01
C LYS A 236 12.19 -6.89 14.06
N TRP A 237 11.43 -6.46 15.05
CA TRP A 237 10.94 -5.09 15.13
C TRP A 237 12.07 -4.09 15.35
N CYS A 238 12.04 -3.01 14.55
CA CYS A 238 12.97 -1.88 14.65
C CYS A 238 14.46 -2.25 14.43
N GLU A 239 14.71 -3.31 13.66
CA GLU A 239 16.04 -3.65 13.15
C GLU A 239 16.28 -2.94 11.79
N GLU A 240 17.18 -3.44 10.96
CA GLU A 240 17.52 -2.88 9.65
C GLU A 240 16.30 -2.54 8.79
N GLY A 241 16.34 -1.39 8.09
CA GLY A 241 15.27 -0.91 7.23
C GLY A 241 14.08 -0.29 7.95
N ALA A 242 14.19 -0.04 9.27
CA ALA A 242 13.26 0.76 10.07
C ALA A 242 14.00 1.86 10.83
N SER A 243 13.32 2.95 11.14
CA SER A 243 13.87 4.07 11.89
C SER A 243 13.32 4.13 13.31
N THR A 244 14.18 4.52 14.26
CA THR A 244 13.82 4.85 15.64
C THR A 244 13.41 6.32 15.80
N HIS A 245 13.63 7.16 14.76
CA HIS A 245 13.33 8.58 14.84
C HIS A 245 11.88 8.86 14.45
N PRO A 246 11.07 9.52 15.32
CA PRO A 246 9.63 9.71 15.10
C PRO A 246 9.24 10.52 13.86
N CYS A 247 10.14 11.32 13.30
CA CYS A 247 9.88 12.11 12.11
C CYS A 247 10.14 11.37 10.80
N ASP A 248 10.80 10.23 10.85
CA ASP A 248 11.05 9.43 9.64
C ASP A 248 9.79 8.70 9.17
N ASP A 249 9.65 8.56 7.87
CA ASP A 249 8.55 7.84 7.24
C ASP A 249 8.55 6.33 7.53
N THR A 250 9.72 5.78 7.90
CA THR A 250 9.91 4.38 8.30
C THR A 250 9.95 4.18 9.82
N TYR A 251 9.46 5.16 10.61
CA TYR A 251 9.46 5.07 12.07
C TYR A 251 8.70 3.83 12.56
N CYS A 252 9.37 2.97 13.32
CA CYS A 252 8.85 1.69 13.81
C CYS A 252 7.89 1.80 15.02
N GLY A 253 7.77 2.97 15.61
CA GLY A 253 6.99 3.19 16.84
C GLY A 253 7.81 3.01 18.12
N PRO A 254 7.22 3.30 19.31
CA PRO A 254 7.91 3.20 20.60
C PRO A 254 8.08 1.75 21.08
N PHE A 255 7.26 0.83 20.58
CA PHE A 255 7.32 -0.62 20.84
C PHE A 255 6.53 -1.37 19.75
N PRO A 256 6.76 -2.67 19.57
CA PRO A 256 6.05 -3.44 18.55
C PRO A 256 4.55 -3.49 18.84
N GLU A 257 3.73 -3.35 17.79
CA GLU A 257 2.26 -3.27 17.89
C GLU A 257 1.79 -2.10 18.79
N SER A 258 2.53 -0.99 18.82
CA SER A 258 2.16 0.23 19.54
C SER A 258 0.92 0.90 18.93
N GLU A 259 0.71 0.71 17.66
CA GLU A 259 -0.41 1.31 16.95
C GLU A 259 -1.66 0.46 17.10
N PRO A 260 -2.79 1.07 17.52
CA PRO A 260 -4.05 0.33 17.72
C PRO A 260 -4.52 -0.38 16.46
N GLU A 261 -4.23 0.18 15.29
CA GLU A 261 -4.51 -0.40 13.97
C GLU A 261 -3.73 -1.71 13.77
N VAL A 262 -2.42 -1.70 13.97
CA VAL A 262 -1.55 -2.88 13.85
C VAL A 262 -1.95 -3.94 14.87
N LYS A 263 -2.17 -3.52 16.12
CA LYS A 263 -2.59 -4.39 17.21
C LYS A 263 -3.92 -5.09 16.92
N ALA A 264 -4.89 -4.38 16.33
CA ALA A 264 -6.20 -4.92 16.00
C ALA A 264 -6.10 -6.07 14.98
N VAL A 265 -5.35 -5.87 13.89
CA VAL A 265 -5.14 -6.93 12.88
C VAL A 265 -4.33 -8.08 13.44
N ALA A 266 -3.23 -7.79 14.10
CA ALA A 266 -2.41 -8.82 14.68
C ALA A 266 -3.23 -9.71 15.65
N ARG A 267 -4.06 -9.10 16.49
CA ARG A 267 -4.96 -9.81 17.40
C ARG A 267 -6.00 -10.65 16.65
N PHE A 268 -6.64 -10.07 15.64
CA PHE A 268 -7.64 -10.77 14.82
C PHE A 268 -7.04 -11.98 14.12
N LEU A 269 -5.92 -11.80 13.43
CA LEU A 269 -5.25 -12.88 12.68
C LEU A 269 -4.71 -13.98 13.60
N ARG A 270 -4.15 -13.64 14.78
CA ARG A 270 -3.74 -14.67 15.78
C ARG A 270 -4.92 -15.56 16.18
N LYS A 271 -6.09 -14.97 16.37
CA LYS A 271 -7.32 -15.70 16.72
C LYS A 271 -7.77 -16.62 15.57
N HIS A 272 -7.60 -16.19 14.33
CA HIS A 272 -8.14 -16.87 13.14
C HIS A 272 -7.08 -17.63 12.31
N LYS A 273 -5.82 -17.69 12.76
CA LYS A 273 -4.69 -18.25 12.01
C LYS A 273 -4.89 -19.71 11.52
N LYS A 274 -5.63 -20.53 12.26
CA LYS A 274 -5.92 -21.92 11.85
C LYS A 274 -6.70 -21.99 10.53
N HIS A 275 -7.54 -21.00 10.28
CA HIS A 275 -8.39 -20.91 9.09
C HIS A 275 -7.76 -20.04 7.99
N THR A 276 -6.95 -19.04 8.35
CA THR A 276 -6.29 -18.14 7.40
C THR A 276 -5.11 -18.86 6.74
N LYS A 277 -5.21 -19.11 5.45
CA LYS A 277 -4.19 -19.85 4.67
C LYS A 277 -3.28 -18.94 3.87
N ALA A 278 -3.74 -17.74 3.52
CA ALA A 278 -2.93 -16.73 2.91
C ALA A 278 -3.19 -15.35 3.53
N TYR A 279 -2.15 -14.54 3.51
CA TYR A 279 -2.14 -13.13 3.84
C TYR A 279 -1.66 -12.34 2.63
N ILE A 280 -2.42 -11.35 2.19
CA ILE A 280 -2.09 -10.51 1.04
C ILE A 280 -2.21 -9.05 1.48
N SER A 281 -1.13 -8.29 1.38
CA SER A 281 -1.12 -6.84 1.61
C SER A 281 -0.97 -6.10 0.29
N ILE A 282 -1.81 -5.11 0.05
CA ILE A 282 -1.84 -4.37 -1.22
C ILE A 282 -1.27 -2.98 -0.99
N HIS A 283 -0.15 -2.74 -1.65
CA HIS A 283 0.63 -1.50 -1.64
C HIS A 283 0.77 -0.91 -3.04
N ALA A 284 1.35 0.23 -3.18
CA ALA A 284 1.86 0.87 -4.38
C ALA A 284 3.06 1.76 -4.00
N TYR A 285 3.94 1.94 -4.94
CA TYR A 285 3.99 1.49 -6.33
C TYR A 285 5.31 0.77 -6.62
N ALA A 286 5.42 -0.05 -7.61
CA ALA A 286 6.67 -0.53 -8.25
C ALA A 286 6.45 -1.78 -9.11
N GLN A 287 5.22 -2.25 -9.31
CA GLN A 287 4.90 -3.47 -10.08
C GLN A 287 5.70 -4.69 -9.57
N MET A 288 5.49 -5.05 -8.31
CA MET A 288 6.16 -6.19 -7.68
C MET A 288 5.17 -7.09 -6.94
N LEU A 289 5.53 -8.37 -6.84
CA LEU A 289 4.90 -9.35 -5.93
C LEU A 289 5.97 -9.90 -4.99
N LEU A 290 5.87 -9.51 -3.74
CA LEU A 290 6.86 -9.78 -2.70
C LEU A 290 6.37 -10.87 -1.74
N TYR A 291 7.29 -11.68 -1.22
CA TYR A 291 7.04 -12.65 -0.16
C TYR A 291 8.21 -12.66 0.86
N PRO A 292 8.07 -13.31 2.02
CA PRO A 292 9.12 -13.32 3.04
C PRO A 292 10.46 -13.94 2.55
N TYR A 293 11.56 -13.44 3.06
CA TYR A 293 11.68 -12.48 4.17
C TYR A 293 11.98 -11.07 3.68
N SER A 294 11.43 -10.08 4.42
CA SER A 294 11.82 -8.68 4.25
C SER A 294 13.03 -8.33 5.11
N TYR A 295 13.11 -8.87 6.35
CA TYR A 295 14.10 -8.47 7.36
C TYR A 295 15.48 -9.11 7.19
N LYS A 296 15.66 -10.03 6.27
CA LYS A 296 16.95 -10.69 6.02
C LYS A 296 17.03 -11.32 4.64
N TYR A 297 18.22 -11.48 4.15
CA TYR A 297 18.51 -12.38 3.02
C TYR A 297 18.36 -13.84 3.47
N GLY A 298 17.65 -14.64 2.70
CA GLY A 298 17.43 -16.07 2.99
C GLY A 298 16.08 -16.58 2.55
N THR A 299 15.99 -17.87 2.42
CA THR A 299 14.78 -18.58 1.96
C THR A 299 13.87 -18.98 3.10
N ILE A 300 12.58 -19.10 2.79
CA ILE A 300 11.57 -19.63 3.70
C ILE A 300 11.50 -21.17 3.58
N PRO A 301 11.11 -21.91 4.63
CA PRO A 301 11.04 -23.40 4.59
C PRO A 301 10.18 -23.99 3.48
N ASN A 302 9.13 -23.30 3.04
CA ASN A 302 8.23 -23.71 1.95
C ASN A 302 8.46 -22.86 0.69
N PHE A 303 9.71 -22.54 0.38
CA PHE A 303 10.11 -21.67 -0.71
C PHE A 303 9.48 -22.08 -2.05
N ASP A 304 9.67 -23.32 -2.47
CA ASP A 304 9.20 -23.79 -3.78
C ASP A 304 7.69 -23.60 -3.98
N CYS A 305 6.92 -23.76 -2.91
CA CYS A 305 5.48 -23.57 -2.93
C CYS A 305 5.08 -22.10 -3.10
N VAL A 306 5.75 -21.22 -2.37
CA VAL A 306 5.48 -19.79 -2.40
C VAL A 306 5.98 -19.19 -3.71
N GLU A 307 7.16 -19.61 -4.16
CA GLU A 307 7.74 -19.21 -5.44
C GLU A 307 6.85 -19.62 -6.63
N THR A 308 6.39 -20.88 -6.66
CA THR A 308 5.45 -21.36 -7.68
C THR A 308 4.13 -20.57 -7.66
N ALA A 309 3.62 -20.25 -6.48
CA ALA A 309 2.41 -19.43 -6.35
C ALA A 309 2.63 -18.00 -6.86
N ALA A 310 3.78 -17.40 -6.54
CA ALA A 310 4.16 -16.06 -7.01
C ALA A 310 4.32 -16.04 -8.54
N GLN A 311 5.04 -17.00 -9.10
CA GLN A 311 5.22 -17.15 -10.56
C GLN A 311 3.88 -17.30 -11.28
N SER A 312 3.01 -18.17 -10.76
CA SER A 312 1.67 -18.38 -11.32
C SER A 312 0.82 -17.10 -11.27
N ALA A 313 0.92 -16.36 -10.16
CA ALA A 313 0.21 -15.10 -9.97
C ALA A 313 0.67 -14.04 -10.96
N VAL A 314 2.00 -13.85 -11.11
CA VAL A 314 2.57 -12.85 -12.02
C VAL A 314 2.29 -13.23 -13.49
N SER A 315 2.31 -14.51 -13.83
CA SER A 315 1.94 -14.99 -15.17
C SER A 315 0.46 -14.73 -15.48
N ALA A 316 -0.43 -14.99 -14.51
CA ALA A 316 -1.85 -14.69 -14.64
C ALA A 316 -2.13 -13.19 -14.76
N LEU A 317 -1.40 -12.37 -14.01
CA LEU A 317 -1.44 -10.92 -14.11
C LEU A 317 -1.01 -10.44 -15.51
N TYR A 318 0.16 -10.90 -15.96
CA TYR A 318 0.70 -10.57 -17.29
C TYR A 318 -0.28 -10.89 -18.41
N SER A 319 -1.02 -12.01 -18.31
CA SER A 319 -1.99 -12.43 -19.33
C SER A 319 -3.17 -11.46 -19.53
N ALA A 320 -3.35 -10.47 -18.65
CA ALA A 320 -4.41 -9.48 -18.79
C ALA A 320 -4.09 -8.40 -19.83
N TYR A 321 -2.96 -7.71 -19.63
CA TYR A 321 -2.57 -6.54 -20.41
C TYR A 321 -1.08 -6.50 -20.75
N GLY A 322 -0.33 -7.57 -20.56
CA GLY A 322 1.09 -7.65 -20.83
C GLY A 322 1.97 -6.87 -19.84
N VAL A 323 1.43 -6.44 -18.70
CA VAL A 323 2.19 -5.69 -17.70
C VAL A 323 3.08 -6.63 -16.92
N ARG A 324 4.36 -6.28 -16.83
CA ARG A 324 5.36 -7.09 -16.15
C ARG A 324 5.53 -6.68 -14.70
N TYR A 325 5.38 -7.64 -13.80
CA TYR A 325 5.71 -7.50 -12.38
C TYR A 325 6.96 -8.33 -12.07
N ARG A 326 7.88 -7.74 -11.31
CA ARG A 326 8.97 -8.50 -10.68
C ARG A 326 8.41 -9.26 -9.49
N TYR A 327 8.99 -10.39 -9.14
CA TYR A 327 8.59 -11.11 -7.92
C TYR A 327 9.81 -11.75 -7.25
N GLY A 328 9.71 -12.00 -5.95
CA GLY A 328 10.79 -12.60 -5.16
C GLY A 328 10.68 -12.26 -3.67
N PRO A 329 11.67 -12.71 -2.88
CA PRO A 329 11.80 -12.30 -1.48
C PRO A 329 11.93 -10.78 -1.38
N ALA A 330 11.19 -10.17 -0.44
CA ALA A 330 11.13 -8.72 -0.32
C ALA A 330 12.52 -8.08 -0.11
N SER A 331 13.39 -8.74 0.68
CA SER A 331 14.74 -8.26 0.96
C SER A 331 15.65 -8.14 -0.27
N THR A 332 15.49 -9.02 -1.27
CA THR A 332 16.30 -9.03 -2.50
C THR A 332 15.63 -8.30 -3.65
N THR A 333 14.30 -8.31 -3.69
CA THR A 333 13.53 -7.73 -4.80
C THR A 333 13.30 -6.23 -4.62
N LEU A 334 13.14 -5.80 -3.37
CA LEU A 334 12.91 -4.39 -3.00
C LEU A 334 14.08 -3.87 -2.14
N TYR A 335 14.05 -4.11 -0.83
CA TYR A 335 15.12 -3.77 0.14
C TYR A 335 14.86 -4.50 1.47
N VAL A 336 15.89 -4.56 2.32
CA VAL A 336 15.75 -5.11 3.68
C VAL A 336 14.88 -4.18 4.52
N SER A 337 13.90 -4.76 5.21
CA SER A 337 13.00 -4.00 6.11
C SER A 337 12.45 -4.86 7.24
N SER A 338 12.57 -4.38 8.46
CA SER A 338 12.10 -5.05 9.66
C SER A 338 10.67 -4.66 10.06
N GLY A 339 10.00 -5.48 10.85
CA GLY A 339 8.66 -5.19 11.35
C GLY A 339 7.53 -5.24 10.30
N SER A 340 7.75 -5.91 9.16
CA SER A 340 6.79 -5.99 8.06
C SER A 340 5.63 -6.94 8.36
N SER A 341 4.46 -6.64 7.77
CA SER A 341 3.24 -7.43 7.93
C SER A 341 3.36 -8.84 7.34
N ILE A 342 4.03 -9.01 6.19
CA ILE A 342 4.18 -10.31 5.53
C ILE A 342 5.09 -11.25 6.33
N ASP A 343 6.18 -10.74 6.87
CA ASP A 343 7.07 -11.52 7.72
C ASP A 343 6.39 -11.93 9.03
N TRP A 344 5.62 -11.00 9.61
CA TRP A 344 4.83 -11.28 10.80
C TRP A 344 3.76 -12.34 10.53
N ALA A 345 3.00 -12.25 9.45
CA ALA A 345 1.98 -13.21 9.07
C ALA A 345 2.60 -14.61 8.87
N TYR A 346 3.71 -14.69 8.15
CA TYR A 346 4.44 -15.93 7.93
C TYR A 346 4.93 -16.55 9.25
N LYS A 347 5.58 -15.76 10.11
CA LYS A 347 6.06 -16.23 11.42
C LYS A 347 4.94 -16.65 12.36
N ASN A 348 3.74 -16.14 12.21
CA ASN A 348 2.56 -16.55 12.97
C ASN A 348 1.82 -17.75 12.38
N GLY A 349 2.36 -18.39 11.32
CA GLY A 349 1.88 -19.65 10.76
C GLY A 349 0.93 -19.50 9.57
N ILE A 350 0.85 -18.32 8.96
CA ILE A 350 0.15 -18.11 7.68
C ILE A 350 1.17 -18.35 6.56
N SER A 351 1.22 -19.57 6.05
CA SER A 351 2.33 -20.08 5.21
C SER A 351 2.46 -19.41 3.83
N TYR A 352 1.44 -18.70 3.37
CA TYR A 352 1.45 -17.94 2.13
C TYR A 352 1.21 -16.49 2.48
N ALA A 353 2.28 -15.68 2.53
CA ALA A 353 2.22 -14.27 2.80
C ALA A 353 2.81 -13.48 1.62
N PHE A 354 2.04 -12.53 1.08
CA PHE A 354 2.43 -11.75 -0.08
C PHE A 354 2.17 -10.27 0.14
N ALA A 355 2.98 -9.43 -0.47
CA ALA A 355 2.70 -8.02 -0.66
C ALA A 355 2.78 -7.68 -2.16
N PHE A 356 1.75 -7.01 -2.66
CA PHE A 356 1.79 -6.40 -3.98
C PHE A 356 2.22 -4.96 -3.86
N GLU A 357 3.14 -4.54 -4.73
CA GLU A 357 3.37 -3.16 -5.10
C GLU A 357 2.73 -2.98 -6.48
N LEU A 358 1.56 -2.34 -6.54
CA LEU A 358 0.77 -2.23 -7.76
C LEU A 358 1.41 -1.26 -8.78
N ARG A 359 0.69 -0.93 -9.88
CA ARG A 359 1.15 0.06 -10.86
C ARG A 359 1.44 1.39 -10.19
N ASP A 360 2.37 2.16 -10.72
CA ASP A 360 3.17 1.88 -11.91
C ASP A 360 4.66 1.66 -11.54
N THR A 361 5.57 1.94 -12.44
CA THR A 361 7.01 1.92 -12.18
C THR A 361 7.59 3.31 -11.88
N GLY A 362 6.71 4.27 -11.55
CA GLY A 362 7.05 5.60 -11.06
C GLY A 362 6.79 6.76 -12.02
N HIS A 363 6.24 6.54 -13.22
CA HIS A 363 5.83 7.65 -14.09
C HIS A 363 4.74 8.51 -13.43
N TYR A 364 3.74 7.86 -12.84
CA TYR A 364 2.69 8.50 -12.03
C TYR A 364 2.93 8.34 -10.52
N GLY A 365 3.64 7.28 -10.10
CA GLY A 365 3.87 6.95 -8.69
C GLY A 365 2.56 6.84 -7.91
N PHE A 366 2.42 7.59 -6.83
CA PHE A 366 1.18 7.62 -6.05
C PHE A 366 0.01 8.34 -6.75
N LEU A 367 0.25 9.03 -7.85
CA LEU A 367 -0.77 9.78 -8.60
C LEU A 367 -1.32 9.03 -9.81
N LEU A 368 -1.41 7.70 -9.73
CA LEU A 368 -1.92 6.85 -10.82
C LEU A 368 -3.30 7.34 -11.29
N PRO A 369 -3.51 7.61 -12.60
CA PRO A 369 -4.78 8.11 -13.12
C PRO A 369 -5.95 7.13 -12.95
N GLU A 370 -7.17 7.64 -12.80
CA GLU A 370 -8.41 6.84 -12.70
C GLU A 370 -8.59 5.87 -13.88
N ALA A 371 -8.19 6.26 -15.09
CA ALA A 371 -8.24 5.37 -16.26
C ALA A 371 -7.42 4.08 -16.12
N LEU A 372 -6.45 4.06 -15.23
CA LEU A 372 -5.62 2.87 -14.95
C LEU A 372 -6.14 2.00 -13.80
N ILE A 373 -7.25 2.38 -13.19
CA ILE A 373 -7.85 1.60 -12.10
C ILE A 373 -8.37 0.26 -12.60
N ALA A 374 -9.33 0.28 -13.53
CA ALA A 374 -9.93 -0.95 -14.07
C ALA A 374 -8.87 -1.92 -14.64
N PRO A 375 -7.87 -1.48 -15.44
CA PRO A 375 -6.77 -2.34 -15.85
C PRO A 375 -5.98 -2.93 -14.67
N THR A 376 -5.58 -2.10 -13.70
CA THR A 376 -4.81 -2.56 -12.53
C THR A 376 -5.60 -3.54 -11.68
N CYS A 377 -6.88 -3.26 -11.42
CA CYS A 377 -7.75 -4.15 -10.67
C CYS A 377 -7.96 -5.50 -11.38
N THR A 378 -8.16 -5.47 -12.71
CA THR A 378 -8.38 -6.68 -13.51
C THR A 378 -7.16 -7.60 -13.48
N GLU A 379 -5.96 -7.08 -13.72
CA GLU A 379 -4.73 -7.87 -13.70
C GLU A 379 -4.41 -8.40 -12.29
N THR A 380 -4.55 -7.56 -11.26
CA THR A 380 -4.32 -7.94 -9.87
C THR A 380 -5.31 -9.03 -9.43
N MET A 381 -6.57 -8.94 -9.84
CA MET A 381 -7.58 -9.96 -9.56
C MET A 381 -7.20 -11.33 -10.14
N ARG A 382 -6.64 -11.38 -11.36
CA ARG A 382 -6.13 -12.64 -11.94
C ARG A 382 -5.02 -13.23 -11.08
N ALA A 383 -4.09 -12.40 -10.60
CA ALA A 383 -3.01 -12.84 -9.70
C ALA A 383 -3.54 -13.39 -8.37
N VAL A 384 -4.44 -12.68 -7.71
CA VAL A 384 -5.05 -13.11 -6.44
C VAL A 384 -5.81 -14.42 -6.61
N ARG A 385 -6.53 -14.60 -7.73
CA ARG A 385 -7.20 -15.86 -8.05
C ARG A 385 -6.21 -17.02 -8.27
N ALA A 386 -5.09 -16.77 -8.93
CA ALA A 386 -4.05 -17.77 -9.13
C ALA A 386 -3.45 -18.20 -7.79
N ILE A 387 -3.15 -17.27 -6.88
CA ILE A 387 -2.72 -17.57 -5.50
C ILE A 387 -3.78 -18.43 -4.79
N ALA A 388 -5.05 -17.97 -4.78
CA ALA A 388 -6.13 -18.67 -4.08
C ALA A 388 -6.34 -20.11 -4.62
N SER A 389 -6.27 -20.30 -5.92
CA SER A 389 -6.36 -21.62 -6.57
C SER A 389 -5.17 -22.50 -6.20
N GLY A 390 -3.98 -21.94 -6.09
CA GLY A 390 -2.77 -22.64 -5.66
C GLY A 390 -2.87 -23.17 -4.22
N LEU A 391 -3.57 -22.47 -3.32
CA LEU A 391 -3.78 -22.89 -1.93
C LEU A 391 -4.62 -24.17 -1.79
N LEU A 392 -5.39 -24.55 -2.82
CA LEU A 392 -6.20 -25.77 -2.83
C LEU A 392 -5.36 -27.00 -3.16
N LYS A 393 -4.25 -26.82 -3.86
CA LYS A 393 -3.31 -27.90 -4.19
C LYS A 393 -2.45 -28.23 -2.97
N LYS A 394 -2.20 -29.52 -2.72
CA LYS A 394 -1.19 -29.91 -1.72
C LYS A 394 0.18 -29.50 -2.24
N CYS A 395 0.87 -28.67 -1.48
CA CYS A 395 2.29 -28.48 -1.70
C CYS A 395 3.02 -29.70 -1.13
N THR A 396 3.48 -30.56 -2.00
CA THR A 396 4.42 -31.63 -1.63
C THR A 396 5.77 -30.98 -1.34
N ARG A 397 6.27 -31.20 -0.13
CA ARG A 397 7.65 -30.87 0.25
C ARG A 397 8.62 -31.74 -0.52
#